data_8e068324160df469d577032118766724
#
_entry.id   8e068324160df469d577032118766724
#
_cell.length_a   1.000
_cell.length_b   1.000
_cell.length_c   1.000
_cell.angle_alpha   90.00
_cell.angle_beta   90.00
_cell.angle_gamma   90.00
#
_symmetry.space_group_name_H-M   'P 1'
#
loop_
_entity.id
_entity.type
_entity.pdbx_description
1 polymer ?
#
loop_
_entity_poly.entity_id
_entity_poly.type
_entity_poly.pdbx_seq_one_letter_code
_entity_poly.pdbx_strand_id
1 'polypeptide(L)'
;MEFTGKVAGITMDFATGKYNIAFQADSIDEVSRQYDSIKDLDKLVITVKKYRKKRSLDANAYAWVLMTKIADAQEYPTTKEEIYEKMLKDYGVLEEVDGEPITVTVKACVDMSRISGHWLLIKNNGTFKAYAMIKGSSEYDTKEMSHFIDGIIAECKELGIETSPPA
;
A
#
# COMPACT_ATOMS: atom_id res chain seq x y z
N MET A 1 15.62 1.32 -14.59
CA MET A 1 15.89 -0.12 -14.35
C MET A 1 15.35 -0.50 -12.99
N GLU A 2 14.56 -1.54 -12.89
CA GLU A 2 14.04 -2.08 -11.62
C GLU A 2 14.34 -3.58 -11.58
N PHE A 3 14.87 -4.08 -10.47
CA PHE A 3 15.14 -5.50 -10.24
C PHE A 3 15.07 -5.82 -8.75
N THR A 4 14.88 -7.09 -8.41
CA THR A 4 14.97 -7.58 -7.04
C THR A 4 16.35 -8.19 -6.79
N GLY A 5 16.81 -8.15 -5.52
CA GLY A 5 18.12 -8.65 -5.16
C GLY A 5 18.55 -8.26 -3.75
N LYS A 6 19.80 -8.41 -3.47
CA LYS A 6 20.41 -8.05 -2.17
C LYS A 6 21.68 -7.23 -2.34
N VAL A 7 22.06 -6.51 -1.31
CA VAL A 7 23.38 -5.85 -1.24
C VAL A 7 24.44 -6.92 -1.13
N ALA A 8 25.38 -6.94 -2.07
CA ALA A 8 26.49 -7.87 -2.10
C ALA A 8 27.72 -7.32 -1.34
N GLY A 9 27.90 -6.01 -1.32
CA GLY A 9 29.00 -5.39 -0.61
C GLY A 9 29.11 -3.89 -0.87
N ILE A 10 30.01 -3.27 -0.10
CA ILE A 10 30.44 -1.90 -0.28
C ILE A 10 31.97 -1.87 -0.30
N THR A 11 32.56 -1.17 -1.25
CA THR A 11 34.00 -0.97 -1.37
C THR A 11 34.30 0.49 -1.59
N MET A 12 35.45 0.98 -1.09
CA MET A 12 35.92 2.32 -1.36
C MET A 12 36.97 2.27 -2.48
N ASP A 13 36.79 3.12 -3.46
CA ASP A 13 37.82 3.40 -4.46
C ASP A 13 38.79 4.44 -3.88
N PHE A 14 39.99 4.00 -3.53
CA PHE A 14 41.01 4.87 -2.91
C PHE A 14 41.55 5.95 -3.86
N ALA A 15 41.45 5.75 -5.18
CA ALA A 15 41.92 6.73 -6.14
C ALA A 15 40.96 7.92 -6.26
N THR A 16 39.67 7.68 -6.17
CA THR A 16 38.61 8.69 -6.31
C THR A 16 37.97 9.12 -4.98
N GLY A 17 38.22 8.38 -3.90
CA GLY A 17 37.57 8.57 -2.59
C GLY A 17 36.07 8.22 -2.58
N LYS A 18 35.55 7.60 -3.65
CA LYS A 18 34.13 7.25 -3.79
C LYS A 18 33.82 5.83 -3.32
N TYR A 19 32.60 5.61 -2.94
CA TYR A 19 32.11 4.29 -2.57
C TYR A 19 31.39 3.61 -3.73
N ASN A 20 31.68 2.32 -3.92
CA ASN A 20 30.98 1.43 -4.83
C ASN A 20 30.05 0.53 -4.00
N ILE A 21 28.77 0.50 -4.32
CA ILE A 21 27.80 -0.42 -3.70
C ILE A 21 27.43 -1.46 -4.75
N ALA A 22 27.72 -2.72 -4.45
CA ALA A 22 27.39 -3.84 -5.32
C ALA A 22 26.06 -4.48 -4.90
N PHE A 23 25.20 -4.74 -5.88
CA PHE A 23 23.95 -5.47 -5.70
C PHE A 23 24.03 -6.78 -6.48
N GLN A 24 23.55 -7.85 -5.88
CA GLN A 24 23.34 -9.14 -6.53
C GLN A 24 21.87 -9.24 -6.92
N ALA A 25 21.56 -9.20 -8.21
CA ALA A 25 20.22 -9.34 -8.74
C ALA A 25 19.76 -10.82 -8.72
N ASP A 26 18.47 -11.04 -8.48
CA ASP A 26 17.86 -12.38 -8.49
C ASP A 26 17.70 -12.93 -9.90
N SER A 27 17.57 -12.05 -10.91
CA SER A 27 17.39 -12.41 -12.32
C SER A 27 18.36 -11.66 -13.23
N ILE A 28 19.10 -12.39 -14.04
CA ILE A 28 19.98 -11.79 -15.04
C ILE A 28 19.19 -11.14 -16.19
N ASP A 29 18.03 -11.70 -16.54
CA ASP A 29 17.22 -11.20 -17.64
C ASP A 29 16.64 -9.81 -17.37
N GLU A 30 16.30 -9.51 -16.10
CA GLU A 30 15.81 -8.20 -15.68
C GLU A 30 16.89 -7.13 -15.81
N VAL A 31 18.13 -7.48 -15.48
CA VAL A 31 19.28 -6.57 -15.54
C VAL A 31 19.76 -6.39 -16.97
N SER A 32 20.00 -7.48 -17.70
CA SER A 32 20.63 -7.46 -19.04
C SER A 32 19.84 -6.64 -20.05
N ARG A 33 18.50 -6.75 -20.05
CA ARG A 33 17.65 -6.01 -20.99
C ARG A 33 17.74 -4.50 -20.86
N GLN A 34 18.04 -4.02 -19.67
CA GLN A 34 18.01 -2.59 -19.36
C GLN A 34 19.41 -2.00 -19.13
N TYR A 35 20.44 -2.84 -18.97
CA TYR A 35 21.79 -2.39 -18.68
C TYR A 35 22.36 -1.50 -19.79
N ASP A 36 22.18 -1.89 -21.05
CA ASP A 36 22.70 -1.13 -22.18
C ASP A 36 22.11 0.29 -22.29
N SER A 37 20.89 0.49 -21.79
CA SER A 37 20.25 1.81 -21.80
C SER A 37 20.76 2.77 -20.72
N ILE A 38 21.47 2.26 -19.71
CA ILE A 38 21.90 3.07 -18.56
C ILE A 38 23.41 3.13 -18.36
N LYS A 39 24.18 2.21 -18.96
CA LYS A 39 25.63 2.08 -18.73
C LYS A 39 26.45 3.32 -19.08
N ASP A 40 25.99 4.10 -20.06
CA ASP A 40 26.69 5.26 -20.57
C ASP A 40 26.14 6.60 -20.01
N LEU A 41 25.25 6.53 -19.00
CA LEU A 41 24.71 7.71 -18.34
C LEU A 41 25.67 8.21 -17.25
N ASP A 42 26.01 9.50 -17.29
CA ASP A 42 26.94 10.13 -16.34
C ASP A 42 26.41 10.15 -14.90
N LYS A 43 25.08 10.16 -14.72
CA LYS A 43 24.46 10.27 -13.41
C LYS A 43 23.12 9.54 -13.36
N LEU A 44 22.95 8.74 -12.31
CA LEU A 44 21.72 7.99 -12.02
C LEU A 44 21.19 8.33 -10.64
N VAL A 45 19.86 8.27 -10.50
CA VAL A 45 19.20 8.22 -9.18
C VAL A 45 18.93 6.76 -8.86
N ILE A 46 19.45 6.29 -7.72
CA ILE A 46 19.29 4.90 -7.26
C ILE A 46 18.41 4.91 -6.01
N THR A 47 17.28 4.21 -6.07
CA THR A 47 16.36 4.04 -4.94
C THR A 47 16.35 2.58 -4.51
N VAL A 48 16.63 2.34 -3.24
CA VAL A 48 16.58 0.99 -2.63
C VAL A 48 15.43 0.94 -1.64
N LYS A 49 14.52 -0.04 -1.83
CA LYS A 49 13.38 -0.27 -0.95
C LYS A 49 13.37 -1.71 -0.45
N LYS A 50 12.83 -1.93 0.75
CA LYS A 50 12.61 -3.31 1.23
C LYS A 50 11.66 -4.03 0.27
N TYR A 51 12.09 -5.20 -0.23
CA TYR A 51 11.23 -6.04 -1.05
C TYR A 51 10.02 -6.50 -0.23
N ARG A 52 8.84 -6.31 -0.80
CA ARG A 52 7.58 -6.87 -0.30
C ARG A 52 6.96 -7.68 -1.43
N LYS A 53 6.63 -8.94 -1.17
CA LYS A 53 5.95 -9.77 -2.16
C LYS A 53 4.62 -9.11 -2.53
N LYS A 54 4.46 -8.73 -3.79
CA LYS A 54 3.19 -8.18 -4.29
C LYS A 54 2.11 -9.25 -4.14
N ARG A 55 0.92 -8.83 -3.69
CA ARG A 55 -0.26 -9.68 -3.68
C ARG A 55 -0.64 -10.13 -5.09
N SER A 56 -1.42 -11.19 -5.21
CA SER A 56 -2.03 -11.54 -6.49
C SER A 56 -3.06 -10.47 -6.91
N LEU A 57 -3.15 -10.20 -8.23
CA LEU A 57 -4.20 -9.34 -8.78
C LEU A 57 -5.60 -9.89 -8.46
N ASP A 58 -5.71 -11.22 -8.40
CA ASP A 58 -6.95 -11.94 -8.07
C ASP A 58 -7.45 -11.60 -6.66
N ALA A 59 -6.57 -11.51 -5.66
CA ALA A 59 -6.95 -11.13 -4.29
C ALA A 59 -7.56 -9.72 -4.24
N ASN A 60 -7.00 -8.77 -4.98
CA ASN A 60 -7.57 -7.43 -5.06
C ASN A 60 -8.91 -7.41 -5.80
N ALA A 61 -9.01 -8.12 -6.93
CA ALA A 61 -10.25 -8.23 -7.68
C ALA A 61 -11.35 -8.88 -6.82
N TYR A 62 -11.01 -9.92 -6.08
CA TYR A 62 -11.94 -10.57 -5.16
C TYR A 62 -12.43 -9.62 -4.06
N ALA A 63 -11.57 -8.84 -3.44
CA ALA A 63 -11.97 -7.83 -2.46
C ALA A 63 -12.98 -6.83 -3.06
N TRP A 64 -12.75 -6.35 -4.27
CA TRP A 64 -13.67 -5.44 -4.96
C TRP A 64 -15.01 -6.09 -5.30
N VAL A 65 -15.05 -7.37 -5.67
CA VAL A 65 -16.30 -8.11 -5.88
C VAL A 65 -17.11 -8.19 -4.59
N LEU A 66 -16.48 -8.50 -3.46
CA LEU A 66 -17.16 -8.55 -2.17
C LEU A 66 -17.69 -7.18 -1.75
N MET A 67 -16.90 -6.11 -1.88
CA MET A 67 -17.34 -4.75 -1.55
C MET A 67 -18.49 -4.28 -2.45
N THR A 68 -18.52 -4.68 -3.71
CA THR A 68 -19.66 -4.42 -4.60
C THR A 68 -20.92 -5.12 -4.09
N LYS A 69 -20.83 -6.41 -3.72
CA LYS A 69 -21.96 -7.13 -3.12
C LYS A 69 -22.45 -6.49 -1.81
N ILE A 70 -21.55 -5.97 -0.98
CA ILE A 70 -21.92 -5.23 0.24
C ILE A 70 -22.67 -3.95 -0.13
N ALA A 71 -22.19 -3.19 -1.11
CA ALA A 71 -22.84 -1.97 -1.59
C ALA A 71 -24.26 -2.23 -2.09
N ASP A 72 -24.42 -3.29 -2.91
CA ASP A 72 -25.71 -3.71 -3.48
C ASP A 72 -26.70 -4.19 -2.40
N ALA A 73 -26.22 -4.67 -1.26
CA ALA A 73 -27.05 -5.17 -0.16
C ALA A 73 -27.46 -4.05 0.83
N GLN A 74 -27.01 -2.81 0.66
CA GLN A 74 -27.40 -1.71 1.54
C GLN A 74 -28.85 -1.27 1.28
N GLU A 75 -29.55 -0.85 2.33
CA GLU A 75 -30.92 -0.31 2.24
C GLU A 75 -30.97 1.03 1.50
N TYR A 76 -29.86 1.78 1.46
CA TYR A 76 -29.73 3.06 0.78
C TYR A 76 -28.70 2.95 -0.34
N PRO A 77 -28.83 3.77 -1.40
CA PRO A 77 -27.84 3.81 -2.48
C PRO A 77 -26.45 4.08 -1.94
N THR A 78 -25.57 3.11 -2.00
CA THR A 78 -24.21 3.16 -1.51
C THR A 78 -23.25 2.70 -2.61
N THR A 79 -22.18 3.44 -2.84
CA THR A 79 -21.19 3.08 -3.83
C THR A 79 -20.16 2.11 -3.26
N LYS A 80 -19.53 1.33 -4.14
CA LYS A 80 -18.44 0.43 -3.73
C LYS A 80 -17.23 1.20 -3.18
N GLU A 81 -17.05 2.46 -3.60
CA GLU A 81 -16.02 3.37 -3.11
C GLU A 81 -16.30 3.80 -1.66
N GLU A 82 -17.55 4.05 -1.29
CA GLU A 82 -17.94 4.33 0.09
C GLU A 82 -17.76 3.10 0.99
N ILE A 83 -18.08 1.92 0.49
CA ILE A 83 -17.78 0.66 1.19
C ILE A 83 -16.27 0.46 1.34
N TYR A 84 -15.49 0.74 0.30
CA TYR A 84 -14.03 0.66 0.37
C TYR A 84 -13.46 1.57 1.47
N GLU A 85 -13.89 2.84 1.54
CA GLU A 85 -13.49 3.76 2.60
C GLU A 85 -13.88 3.26 3.99
N LYS A 86 -15.08 2.67 4.14
CA LYS A 86 -15.50 2.04 5.39
C LYS A 86 -14.57 0.87 5.74
N MET A 87 -14.33 -0.03 4.81
CA MET A 87 -13.48 -1.21 5.04
C MET A 87 -12.03 -0.82 5.38
N LEU A 88 -11.50 0.23 4.75
CA LEU A 88 -10.18 0.77 5.10
C LEU A 88 -10.13 1.31 6.53
N LYS A 89 -11.18 1.96 7.01
CA LYS A 89 -11.25 2.48 8.39
C LYS A 89 -11.38 1.37 9.42
N ASP A 90 -12.09 0.29 9.08
CA ASP A 90 -12.38 -0.80 10.01
C ASP A 90 -11.26 -1.86 10.02
N TYR A 91 -10.65 -2.15 8.87
CA TYR A 91 -9.70 -3.26 8.69
C TYR A 91 -8.40 -2.87 7.97
N GLY A 92 -8.24 -1.60 7.66
CA GLY A 92 -7.07 -1.11 6.93
C GLY A 92 -5.80 -1.07 7.79
N VAL A 93 -4.68 -0.90 7.11
CA VAL A 93 -3.36 -0.78 7.72
C VAL A 93 -2.95 0.68 7.72
N LEU A 94 -2.44 1.18 8.84
CA LEU A 94 -1.93 2.55 8.92
C LEU A 94 -0.65 2.70 8.11
N GLU A 95 -0.48 3.87 7.50
CA GLU A 95 0.78 4.25 6.88
C GLU A 95 1.77 4.65 7.96
N GLU A 96 2.99 4.13 7.89
CA GLU A 96 4.03 4.32 8.90
C GLU A 96 5.33 4.79 8.28
N VAL A 97 6.05 5.63 9.02
CA VAL A 97 7.44 6.02 8.74
C VAL A 97 8.27 5.65 9.96
N ASP A 98 9.31 4.87 9.76
CA ASP A 98 10.20 4.36 10.82
C ASP A 98 9.46 3.62 11.97
N GLY A 99 8.33 2.96 11.63
CA GLY A 99 7.50 2.22 12.59
C GLY A 99 6.50 3.06 13.38
N GLU A 100 6.40 4.36 13.07
CA GLU A 100 5.43 5.27 13.69
C GLU A 100 4.34 5.66 12.68
N PRO A 101 3.05 5.64 13.07
CA PRO A 101 1.97 6.05 12.19
C PRO A 101 2.08 7.52 11.76
N ILE A 102 1.82 7.77 10.49
CA ILE A 102 1.71 9.14 9.98
C ILE A 102 0.42 9.76 10.50
N THR A 103 0.55 10.82 11.29
CA THR A 103 -0.59 11.52 11.88
C THR A 103 -0.61 13.01 11.53
N VAL A 104 -1.80 13.58 11.48
CA VAL A 104 -2.00 15.02 11.27
C VAL A 104 -3.05 15.54 12.24
N THR A 105 -2.82 16.73 12.78
CA THR A 105 -3.80 17.43 13.63
C THR A 105 -4.27 18.69 12.90
N VAL A 106 -5.56 18.83 12.72
CA VAL A 106 -6.19 19.95 12.00
C VAL A 106 -7.28 20.60 12.87
N LYS A 107 -7.68 21.83 12.54
CA LYS A 107 -8.85 22.45 13.17
C LYS A 107 -10.11 21.64 12.86
N ALA A 108 -11.04 21.56 13.80
CA ALA A 108 -12.26 20.76 13.65
C ALA A 108 -13.14 21.13 12.44
N CYS A 109 -13.01 22.36 11.92
CA CYS A 109 -13.71 22.82 10.72
C CYS A 109 -13.11 22.34 9.40
N VAL A 110 -11.91 21.72 9.42
CA VAL A 110 -11.29 21.19 8.21
C VAL A 110 -12.02 19.92 7.76
N ASP A 111 -12.41 19.91 6.50
CA ASP A 111 -13.04 18.75 5.87
C ASP A 111 -11.95 17.85 5.25
N MET A 112 -11.63 16.75 5.94
CA MET A 112 -10.60 15.80 5.51
C MET A 112 -10.98 15.00 4.26
N SER A 113 -12.27 14.96 3.88
CA SER A 113 -12.69 14.29 2.63
C SER A 113 -12.15 14.97 1.36
N ARG A 114 -11.74 16.24 1.49
CA ARG A 114 -11.13 17.04 0.40
C ARG A 114 -9.62 16.93 0.35
N ILE A 115 -9.02 16.25 1.30
CA ILE A 115 -7.57 16.07 1.39
C ILE A 115 -7.24 14.69 0.83
N SER A 116 -6.30 14.63 -0.12
CA SER A 116 -5.85 13.37 -0.72
C SER A 116 -5.38 12.38 0.34
N GLY A 117 -5.69 11.10 0.11
CA GLY A 117 -5.35 9.99 1.02
C GLY A 117 -6.57 9.49 1.80
N HIS A 118 -6.37 8.40 2.53
CA HIS A 118 -7.37 7.78 3.39
C HIS A 118 -7.06 8.12 4.85
N TRP A 119 -8.05 8.64 5.58
CA TRP A 119 -7.83 9.20 6.90
C TRP A 119 -8.76 8.59 7.95
N LEU A 120 -8.18 8.06 9.02
CA LEU A 120 -8.88 7.57 10.19
C LEU A 120 -8.89 8.62 11.30
N LEU A 121 -10.06 9.04 11.74
CA LEU A 121 -10.19 9.94 12.91
C LEU A 121 -9.77 9.17 14.17
N ILE A 122 -8.70 9.62 14.84
CA ILE A 122 -8.21 9.01 16.07
C ILE A 122 -8.52 9.82 17.33
N LYS A 123 -8.72 11.14 17.20
CA LYS A 123 -9.06 12.02 18.32
C LYS A 123 -9.87 13.22 17.86
N ASN A 124 -10.84 13.62 18.66
CA ASN A 124 -11.62 14.84 18.47
C ASN A 124 -11.89 15.50 19.83
N ASN A 125 -11.46 16.73 20.02
CA ASN A 125 -11.70 17.52 21.22
C ASN A 125 -12.62 18.74 20.99
N GLY A 126 -13.32 18.78 19.85
CA GLY A 126 -14.21 19.88 19.46
C GLY A 126 -13.49 21.04 18.78
N THR A 127 -12.27 21.38 19.14
CA THR A 127 -11.47 22.45 18.52
C THR A 127 -10.53 21.90 17.46
N PHE A 128 -9.92 20.74 17.73
CA PHE A 128 -9.01 20.05 16.84
C PHE A 128 -9.39 18.58 16.67
N LYS A 129 -9.07 18.04 15.52
CA LYS A 129 -9.20 16.62 15.18
C LYS A 129 -7.83 16.08 14.78
N ALA A 130 -7.47 14.92 15.30
CA ALA A 130 -6.27 14.19 14.89
C ALA A 130 -6.69 12.99 14.04
N TYR A 131 -5.97 12.79 12.94
CA TYR A 131 -6.18 11.70 11.99
C TYR A 131 -4.90 10.93 11.79
N ALA A 132 -5.02 9.62 11.59
CA ALA A 132 -3.95 8.77 11.10
C ALA A 132 -4.17 8.47 9.62
N MET A 133 -3.08 8.41 8.86
CA MET A 133 -3.13 8.05 7.44
C MET A 133 -3.27 6.53 7.31
N ILE A 134 -4.22 6.09 6.49
CA ILE A 134 -4.42 4.68 6.16
C ILE A 134 -3.77 4.43 4.80
N LYS A 135 -3.05 3.33 4.70
CA LYS A 135 -2.44 2.84 3.48
C LYS A 135 -3.51 2.35 2.50
N GLY A 136 -3.44 2.77 1.25
CA GLY A 136 -4.33 2.27 0.21
C GLY A 136 -4.12 0.77 -0.03
N SER A 137 -5.19 0.01 -0.26
CA SER A 137 -5.09 -1.44 -0.48
C SER A 137 -4.23 -1.83 -1.70
N SER A 138 -3.98 -0.89 -2.62
CA SER A 138 -3.05 -1.09 -3.74
C SER A 138 -1.60 -1.31 -3.30
N GLU A 139 -1.24 -0.86 -2.11
CA GLU A 139 0.11 -0.96 -1.53
C GLU A 139 0.26 -2.11 -0.53
N TYR A 140 -0.80 -2.85 -0.25
CA TYR A 140 -0.78 -3.97 0.69
C TYR A 140 0.12 -5.09 0.20
N ASP A 141 0.88 -5.68 1.11
CA ASP A 141 1.53 -6.97 0.89
C ASP A 141 0.52 -8.13 1.02
N THR A 142 0.99 -9.36 0.81
CA THR A 142 0.11 -10.54 0.84
C THR A 142 -0.58 -10.73 2.19
N LYS A 143 0.11 -10.44 3.30
CA LYS A 143 -0.42 -10.61 4.66
C LYS A 143 -1.44 -9.54 4.99
N GLU A 144 -1.12 -8.28 4.67
CA GLU A 144 -2.01 -7.13 4.84
C GLU A 144 -3.30 -7.30 4.03
N MET A 145 -3.18 -7.76 2.77
CA MET A 145 -4.34 -8.03 1.92
C MET A 145 -5.19 -9.20 2.44
N SER A 146 -4.57 -10.26 2.95
CA SER A 146 -5.32 -11.37 3.56
C SER A 146 -6.14 -10.90 4.74
N HIS A 147 -5.54 -10.12 5.65
CA HIS A 147 -6.24 -9.55 6.79
C HIS A 147 -7.40 -8.63 6.37
N PHE A 148 -7.19 -7.79 5.37
CA PHE A 148 -8.21 -6.90 4.84
C PHE A 148 -9.38 -7.68 4.22
N ILE A 149 -9.10 -8.73 3.44
CA ILE A 149 -10.13 -9.61 2.87
C ILE A 149 -10.90 -10.35 3.96
N ASP A 150 -10.22 -10.84 5.00
CA ASP A 150 -10.87 -11.52 6.12
C ASP A 150 -11.88 -10.60 6.83
N GLY A 151 -11.55 -9.31 6.98
CA GLY A 151 -12.47 -8.29 7.50
C GLY A 151 -13.69 -8.09 6.57
N ILE A 152 -13.48 -7.97 5.27
CA ILE A 152 -14.58 -7.83 4.29
C ILE A 152 -15.48 -9.08 4.30
N ILE A 153 -14.91 -10.28 4.42
CA ILE A 153 -15.65 -11.53 4.52
C ILE A 153 -16.51 -11.56 5.79
N ALA A 154 -15.99 -11.04 6.91
CA ALA A 154 -16.76 -10.96 8.14
C ALA A 154 -18.00 -10.07 7.97
N GLU A 155 -17.86 -8.88 7.37
CA GLU A 155 -18.98 -8.00 7.03
C GLU A 155 -19.99 -8.67 6.08
N CYS A 156 -19.51 -9.37 5.03
CA CYS A 156 -20.38 -10.12 4.13
C CYS A 156 -21.22 -11.16 4.87
N LYS A 157 -20.61 -11.89 5.81
CA LYS A 157 -21.31 -12.92 6.60
C LYS A 157 -22.39 -12.33 7.50
N GLU A 158 -22.13 -11.17 8.12
CA GLU A 158 -23.12 -10.46 8.93
C GLU A 158 -24.33 -10.01 8.09
N LEU A 159 -24.10 -9.66 6.84
CA LEU A 159 -25.14 -9.28 5.88
C LEU A 159 -25.78 -10.48 5.15
N GLY A 160 -25.36 -11.72 5.45
CA GLY A 160 -25.86 -12.93 4.78
C GLY A 160 -25.42 -13.05 3.31
N ILE A 161 -24.33 -12.38 2.92
CA ILE A 161 -23.80 -12.37 1.55
C ILE A 161 -22.86 -13.56 1.37
N GLU A 162 -23.04 -14.27 0.25
CA GLU A 162 -22.16 -15.37 -0.12
C GLU A 162 -20.77 -14.88 -0.53
N THR A 163 -19.74 -15.51 0.05
CA THR A 163 -18.34 -15.11 -0.10
C THR A 163 -17.50 -16.05 -0.96
N SER A 164 -18.12 -17.02 -1.67
CA SER A 164 -17.39 -17.90 -2.56
C SER A 164 -16.64 -17.10 -3.62
N PRO A 165 -15.32 -17.37 -3.84
CA PRO A 165 -14.58 -16.74 -4.91
C PRO A 165 -15.25 -17.03 -6.27
N PRO A 166 -15.18 -16.10 -7.23
CA PRO A 166 -15.62 -16.40 -8.59
C PRO A 166 -14.79 -17.54 -9.17
N ALA A 167 -15.47 -18.44 -9.88
CA ALA A 167 -14.85 -19.59 -10.53
C ALA A 167 -13.85 -19.18 -11.61
#